data_c976c8f0ebc0bd04b184aa1ed30bdaf7
#
_entry.id   c976c8f0ebc0bd04b184aa1ed30bdaf7
#
_cell.length_a   1.000
_cell.length_b   1.000
_cell.length_c   1.000
_cell.angle_alpha   90.00
_cell.angle_beta   90.00
_cell.angle_gamma   90.00
#
_symmetry.space_group_name_H-M   'P 1'
#
loop_
_entity.id
_entity.type
_entity.pdbx_description
1 polymer ?
#
loop_
_entity_poly.entity_id
_entity_poly.type
_entity_poly.pdbx_seq_one_letter_code
_entity_poly.pdbx_strand_id
1 'polypeptide(L)'
;ELITEINKKYKGNLRDLSDNEKKDYGKCMSKLVPSEQKAIIEKYISKAKINWAHIALASLLKKDYIGKVLTFNFDNILTRACSLDNFFPPTYDLQVLSEKYFSSIPNKSIVHLHGQWSGFDLANSSDSTEKQAENLKHYIKETINTSPTMFIGYSGGADAFFKLVEENFTGHHRLYWI
;
A
#
# COMPACT_ATOMS: atom_id res chain seq x y z
N GLU A 1 -18.69 0.07 -2.83
CA GLU A 1 -18.80 -1.12 -3.69
C GLU A 1 -18.15 -2.33 -3.01
N LEU A 2 -16.85 -2.29 -2.66
CA LEU A 2 -16.13 -3.39 -2.03
C LEU A 2 -16.77 -3.84 -0.70
N ILE A 3 -17.01 -2.91 0.22
CA ILE A 3 -17.68 -3.20 1.51
C ILE A 3 -19.07 -3.82 1.29
N THR A 4 -19.84 -3.32 0.34
CA THR A 4 -21.16 -3.86 0.01
C THR A 4 -21.09 -5.31 -0.45
N GLU A 5 -20.07 -5.63 -1.25
CA GLU A 5 -19.84 -7.00 -1.70
C GLU A 5 -19.43 -7.93 -0.55
N ILE A 6 -18.51 -7.49 0.32
CA ILE A 6 -18.09 -8.26 1.50
C ILE A 6 -19.32 -8.57 2.38
N ASN A 7 -20.14 -7.56 2.68
CA ASN A 7 -21.35 -7.70 3.49
C ASN A 7 -22.37 -8.67 2.87
N LYS A 8 -22.46 -8.71 1.54
CA LYS A 8 -23.36 -9.63 0.83
C LYS A 8 -22.83 -11.06 0.83
N LYS A 9 -21.55 -11.24 0.46
CA LYS A 9 -20.96 -12.56 0.24
C LYS A 9 -20.60 -13.28 1.53
N TYR A 10 -20.13 -12.54 2.53
CA TYR A 10 -19.61 -13.08 3.80
C TYR A 10 -20.49 -12.72 5.01
N LYS A 11 -21.79 -12.59 4.81
CA LYS A 11 -22.77 -12.22 5.86
C LYS A 11 -22.62 -13.07 7.14
N GLY A 12 -22.26 -14.34 7.00
CA GLY A 12 -22.05 -15.27 8.11
C GLY A 12 -20.89 -14.87 9.01
N ASN A 13 -19.76 -14.47 8.40
CA ASN A 13 -18.53 -14.08 9.10
C ASN A 13 -18.69 -12.73 9.85
N LEU A 14 -19.63 -11.90 9.41
CA LEU A 14 -19.83 -10.53 9.91
C LEU A 14 -20.97 -10.41 10.95
N ARG A 15 -21.48 -11.54 11.48
CA ARG A 15 -22.63 -11.53 12.40
C ARG A 15 -22.35 -10.75 13.69
N ASP A 16 -21.11 -10.80 14.17
CA ASP A 16 -20.71 -10.17 15.43
C ASP A 16 -20.37 -8.67 15.27
N LEU A 17 -20.37 -8.15 14.04
CA LEU A 17 -20.14 -6.74 13.79
C LEU A 17 -21.46 -5.95 13.86
N SER A 18 -21.41 -4.81 14.52
CA SER A 18 -22.49 -3.83 14.50
C SER A 18 -22.67 -3.24 13.08
N ASP A 19 -23.81 -2.60 12.82
CA ASP A 19 -24.10 -2.00 11.51
C ASP A 19 -23.13 -0.86 11.15
N ASN A 20 -22.55 -0.18 12.14
CA ASN A 20 -21.51 0.82 11.91
C ASN A 20 -20.15 0.16 11.56
N GLU A 21 -19.81 -0.93 12.24
CA GLU A 21 -18.57 -1.66 11.96
C GLU A 21 -18.60 -2.35 10.59
N LYS A 22 -19.78 -2.79 10.12
CA LYS A 22 -19.97 -3.33 8.77
C LYS A 22 -19.71 -2.31 7.65
N LYS A 23 -19.60 -1.02 7.97
CA LYS A 23 -19.21 0.05 7.03
C LYS A 23 -17.69 0.27 7.00
N ASP A 24 -16.95 -0.31 7.93
CA ASP A 24 -15.51 -0.22 8.03
C ASP A 24 -14.86 -1.39 7.26
N TYR A 25 -14.04 -1.05 6.25
CA TYR A 25 -13.36 -2.04 5.42
C TYR A 25 -12.42 -2.94 6.22
N GLY A 26 -11.58 -2.34 7.07
CA GLY A 26 -10.58 -3.05 7.86
C GLY A 26 -11.21 -4.03 8.84
N LYS A 27 -12.30 -3.62 9.52
CA LYS A 27 -13.08 -4.49 10.41
C LYS A 27 -13.76 -5.62 9.66
N CYS A 28 -14.32 -5.35 8.48
CA CYS A 28 -14.90 -6.42 7.65
C CYS A 28 -13.82 -7.42 7.21
N MET A 29 -12.68 -6.94 6.76
CA MET A 29 -11.58 -7.81 6.33
C MET A 29 -11.01 -8.65 7.48
N SER A 30 -10.93 -8.13 8.71
CA SER A 30 -10.44 -8.88 9.87
C SER A 30 -11.29 -10.11 10.22
N LYS A 31 -12.53 -10.18 9.73
CA LYS A 31 -13.44 -11.33 9.94
C LYS A 31 -13.33 -12.40 8.85
N LEU A 32 -12.54 -12.15 7.82
CA LEU A 32 -12.32 -13.09 6.72
C LEU A 32 -11.01 -13.85 6.91
N VAL A 33 -10.99 -15.11 6.49
CA VAL A 33 -9.74 -15.86 6.42
C VAL A 33 -8.87 -15.39 5.25
N PRO A 34 -7.53 -15.59 5.27
CA PRO A 34 -6.62 -15.05 4.25
C PRO A 34 -7.02 -15.38 2.81
N SER A 35 -7.54 -16.58 2.56
CA SER A 35 -8.00 -16.99 1.21
C SER A 35 -9.23 -16.20 0.74
N GLU A 36 -10.16 -15.87 1.64
CA GLU A 36 -11.33 -15.05 1.33
C GLU A 36 -10.94 -13.60 1.07
N GLN A 37 -10.01 -13.06 1.88
CA GLN A 37 -9.43 -11.73 1.70
C GLN A 37 -8.79 -11.60 0.31
N LYS A 38 -7.94 -12.56 -0.06
CA LYS A 38 -7.31 -12.60 -1.38
C LYS A 38 -8.33 -12.68 -2.51
N ALA A 39 -9.33 -13.55 -2.40
CA ALA A 39 -10.37 -13.70 -3.43
C ALA A 39 -11.18 -12.42 -3.67
N ILE A 40 -11.42 -11.63 -2.63
CA ILE A 40 -12.09 -10.32 -2.76
C ILE A 40 -11.17 -9.34 -3.48
N ILE A 41 -9.93 -9.22 -3.05
CA ILE A 41 -8.96 -8.26 -3.61
C ILE A 41 -8.67 -8.59 -5.07
N GLU A 42 -8.48 -9.88 -5.42
CA GLU A 42 -8.22 -10.35 -6.77
C GLU A 42 -9.27 -9.88 -7.77
N LYS A 43 -10.54 -9.93 -7.40
CA LYS A 43 -11.64 -9.48 -8.26
C LYS A 43 -11.51 -8.01 -8.68
N TYR A 44 -10.95 -7.17 -7.81
CA TYR A 44 -10.74 -5.73 -8.10
C TYR A 44 -9.43 -5.51 -8.84
N ILE A 45 -8.37 -6.18 -8.43
CA ILE A 45 -7.04 -6.10 -9.08
C ILE A 45 -7.12 -6.57 -10.54
N SER A 46 -7.84 -7.66 -10.82
CA SER A 46 -7.96 -8.20 -12.19
C SER A 46 -8.59 -7.23 -13.19
N LYS A 47 -9.39 -6.26 -12.70
CA LYS A 47 -10.04 -5.23 -13.51
C LYS A 47 -9.21 -3.95 -13.62
N ALA A 48 -8.18 -3.81 -12.80
CA ALA A 48 -7.38 -2.59 -12.74
C ALA A 48 -6.53 -2.44 -14.02
N LYS A 49 -6.51 -1.21 -14.57
CA LYS A 49 -5.86 -0.89 -15.84
C LYS A 49 -4.77 0.16 -15.65
N ILE A 50 -3.74 0.06 -16.46
CA ILE A 50 -2.73 1.11 -16.57
C ILE A 50 -3.42 2.38 -17.06
N ASN A 51 -3.09 3.50 -16.43
CA ASN A 51 -3.50 4.85 -16.86
C ASN A 51 -2.27 5.77 -17.00
N TRP A 52 -2.49 6.99 -17.42
CA TRP A 52 -1.42 7.97 -17.66
C TRP A 52 -0.59 8.29 -16.41
N ALA A 53 -1.18 8.26 -15.23
CA ALA A 53 -0.42 8.47 -13.98
C ALA A 53 0.61 7.36 -13.75
N HIS A 54 0.25 6.10 -13.99
CA HIS A 54 1.20 4.98 -13.90
C HIS A 54 2.32 5.10 -14.93
N ILE A 55 2.01 5.51 -16.17
CA ILE A 55 3.02 5.72 -17.22
C ILE A 55 3.96 6.88 -16.85
N ALA A 56 3.42 7.98 -16.33
CA ALA A 56 4.22 9.12 -15.88
C ALA A 56 5.16 8.71 -14.73
N LEU A 57 4.65 8.02 -13.70
CA LEU A 57 5.45 7.53 -12.59
C LEU A 57 6.55 6.57 -13.05
N ALA A 58 6.25 5.65 -13.94
CA ALA A 58 7.23 4.74 -14.53
C ALA A 58 8.36 5.49 -15.24
N SER A 59 8.01 6.51 -16.04
CA SER A 59 8.97 7.35 -16.73
C SER A 59 9.85 8.17 -15.77
N LEU A 60 9.26 8.76 -14.73
CA LEU A 60 9.99 9.53 -13.72
C LEU A 60 10.95 8.62 -12.93
N LEU A 61 10.52 7.41 -12.58
CA LEU A 61 11.35 6.43 -11.89
C LEU A 61 12.53 5.96 -12.78
N LYS A 62 12.26 5.64 -14.05
CA LYS A 62 13.27 5.24 -15.01
C LYS A 62 14.34 6.32 -15.21
N LYS A 63 13.93 7.59 -15.32
CA LYS A 63 14.79 8.76 -15.53
C LYS A 63 15.47 9.29 -14.27
N ASP A 64 15.27 8.65 -13.12
CA ASP A 64 15.85 9.04 -11.83
C ASP A 64 15.37 10.39 -11.27
N TYR A 65 14.21 10.88 -11.71
CA TYR A 65 13.58 12.05 -11.11
C TYR A 65 12.92 11.74 -9.77
N ILE A 66 12.52 10.49 -9.57
CA ILE A 66 12.08 9.95 -8.28
C ILE A 66 12.94 8.73 -7.93
N GLY A 67 13.36 8.67 -6.68
CA GLY A 67 14.23 7.60 -6.19
C GLY A 67 13.45 6.29 -6.00
N LYS A 68 12.30 6.34 -5.34
CA LYS A 68 11.49 5.15 -5.02
C LYS A 68 10.01 5.46 -5.17
N VAL A 69 9.22 4.45 -5.49
CA VAL A 69 7.75 4.51 -5.36
C VAL A 69 7.32 3.57 -4.26
N LEU A 70 6.77 4.13 -3.18
CA LEU A 70 6.15 3.39 -2.09
C LEU A 70 4.66 3.29 -2.37
N THR A 71 4.08 2.10 -2.32
CA THR A 71 2.67 1.89 -2.65
C THR A 71 1.95 1.05 -1.59
N PHE A 72 0.71 1.44 -1.29
CA PHE A 72 -0.22 0.63 -0.51
C PHE A 72 -1.04 -0.33 -1.38
N ASN A 73 -0.99 -0.16 -2.70
CA ASN A 73 -1.73 -1.01 -3.62
C ASN A 73 -1.10 -2.41 -3.67
N PHE A 74 -1.96 -3.41 -3.72
CA PHE A 74 -1.54 -4.81 -3.82
C PHE A 74 -1.29 -5.25 -5.26
N ASP A 75 -1.69 -4.42 -6.26
CA ASP A 75 -1.57 -4.74 -7.68
C ASP A 75 -0.15 -4.51 -8.22
N ASN A 76 0.10 -5.06 -9.41
CA ASN A 76 1.36 -4.89 -10.14
C ASN A 76 1.28 -3.90 -11.31
N ILE A 77 0.30 -2.99 -11.29
CA ILE A 77 0.03 -2.10 -12.43
C ILE A 77 1.23 -1.21 -12.74
N LEU A 78 1.88 -0.67 -11.69
CA LEU A 78 3.06 0.18 -11.90
C LEU A 78 4.24 -0.62 -12.50
N THR A 79 4.48 -1.83 -12.02
CA THR A 79 5.51 -2.73 -12.61
C THR A 79 5.21 -3.02 -14.09
N ARG A 80 3.94 -3.27 -14.41
CA ARG A 80 3.50 -3.46 -15.80
C ARG A 80 3.66 -2.18 -16.62
N ALA A 81 3.38 -1.00 -16.05
CA ALA A 81 3.62 0.27 -16.73
C ALA A 81 5.11 0.50 -17.01
N CYS A 82 6.00 0.15 -16.09
CA CYS A 82 7.45 0.19 -16.30
C CYS A 82 7.88 -0.73 -17.46
N SER A 83 7.30 -1.92 -17.56
CA SER A 83 7.65 -2.87 -18.62
C SER A 83 7.26 -2.38 -20.03
N LEU A 84 6.28 -1.49 -20.17
CA LEU A 84 5.93 -0.88 -21.45
C LEU A 84 7.08 -0.01 -22.04
N ASP A 85 7.94 0.50 -21.16
CA ASP A 85 9.14 1.27 -21.56
C ASP A 85 10.44 0.44 -21.38
N ASN A 86 10.34 -0.87 -21.44
CA ASN A 86 11.45 -1.81 -21.27
C ASN A 86 12.30 -1.49 -20.01
N PHE A 87 11.62 -1.14 -18.91
CA PHE A 87 12.21 -0.86 -17.62
C PHE A 87 11.67 -1.84 -16.58
N PHE A 88 12.54 -2.53 -15.86
CA PHE A 88 12.21 -3.59 -14.92
C PHE A 88 12.80 -3.26 -13.54
N PRO A 89 12.15 -2.36 -12.77
CA PRO A 89 12.64 -1.97 -11.46
C PRO A 89 12.55 -3.14 -10.47
N PRO A 90 13.52 -3.28 -9.56
CA PRO A 90 13.38 -4.21 -8.45
C PRO A 90 12.14 -3.85 -7.63
N THR A 91 11.40 -4.88 -7.23
CA THR A 91 10.15 -4.75 -6.50
C THR A 91 10.27 -5.47 -5.16
N TYR A 92 9.96 -4.77 -4.07
CA TYR A 92 10.07 -5.27 -2.70
C TYR A 92 8.70 -5.30 -2.04
N ASP A 93 8.49 -6.35 -1.25
CA ASP A 93 7.29 -6.55 -0.44
C ASP A 93 7.70 -6.45 1.05
N LEU A 94 7.34 -5.34 1.71
CA LEU A 94 7.72 -5.09 3.09
C LEU A 94 6.87 -5.87 4.11
N GLN A 95 5.82 -6.57 3.67
CA GLN A 95 5.07 -7.48 4.53
C GLN A 95 5.87 -8.76 4.85
N VAL A 96 6.77 -9.16 3.96
CA VAL A 96 7.58 -10.38 4.12
C VAL A 96 9.08 -10.11 4.27
N LEU A 97 9.55 -8.93 3.89
CA LEU A 97 10.94 -8.55 4.04
C LEU A 97 11.24 -8.17 5.49
N SER A 98 12.34 -8.67 6.05
CA SER A 98 12.78 -8.28 7.39
C SER A 98 13.20 -6.80 7.44
N GLU A 99 12.77 -6.08 8.47
CA GLU A 99 13.02 -4.64 8.69
C GLU A 99 14.50 -4.24 8.55
N LYS A 100 15.42 -5.09 8.97
CA LYS A 100 16.86 -4.86 8.87
C LYS A 100 17.36 -4.58 7.44
N TYR A 101 16.58 -4.95 6.41
CA TYR A 101 16.92 -4.74 5.01
C TYR A 101 16.27 -3.50 4.40
N PHE A 102 15.33 -2.83 5.07
CA PHE A 102 14.57 -1.72 4.51
C PHE A 102 15.47 -0.56 4.06
N SER A 103 16.46 -0.17 4.88
CA SER A 103 17.43 0.88 4.53
C SER A 103 18.36 0.50 3.36
N SER A 104 18.45 -0.79 3.03
CA SER A 104 19.27 -1.29 1.91
C SER A 104 18.52 -1.31 0.56
N ILE A 105 17.23 -0.95 0.54
CA ILE A 105 16.45 -0.92 -0.69
C ILE A 105 17.00 0.17 -1.61
N PRO A 106 17.46 -0.17 -2.83
CA PRO A 106 18.09 0.79 -3.72
C PRO A 106 17.07 1.77 -4.33
N ASN A 107 17.59 2.87 -4.90
CA ASN A 107 16.77 3.73 -5.76
C ASN A 107 16.30 2.99 -7.02
N LYS A 108 15.34 3.58 -7.73
CA LYS A 108 14.62 2.99 -8.88
C LYS A 108 13.89 1.72 -8.54
N SER A 109 13.34 1.65 -7.31
CA SER A 109 12.57 0.52 -6.81
C SER A 109 11.09 0.85 -6.65
N ILE A 110 10.27 -0.19 -6.75
CA ILE A 110 8.86 -0.19 -6.32
C ILE A 110 8.78 -0.95 -5.01
N VAL A 111 8.13 -0.36 -4.01
CA VAL A 111 8.08 -0.90 -2.65
C VAL A 111 6.62 -1.01 -2.20
N HIS A 112 6.14 -2.22 -2.03
CA HIS A 112 4.80 -2.49 -1.49
C HIS A 112 4.85 -2.48 0.03
N LEU A 113 4.16 -1.51 0.64
CA LEU A 113 4.15 -1.30 2.09
C LEU A 113 3.22 -2.30 2.82
N HIS A 114 2.13 -2.70 2.18
CA HIS A 114 1.10 -3.58 2.74
C HIS A 114 1.07 -4.99 2.11
N GLY A 115 2.10 -5.35 1.36
CA GLY A 115 2.17 -6.62 0.64
C GLY A 115 1.74 -6.53 -0.82
N GLN A 116 1.97 -7.60 -1.55
CA GLN A 116 1.56 -7.78 -2.94
C GLN A 116 0.49 -8.86 -3.01
N TRP A 117 -0.46 -8.73 -3.96
CA TRP A 117 -1.49 -9.75 -4.15
C TRP A 117 -0.92 -11.14 -4.44
N SER A 118 0.17 -11.20 -5.19
CA SER A 118 0.91 -12.44 -5.48
C SER A 118 1.75 -12.94 -4.29
N GLY A 119 1.88 -12.13 -3.24
CA GLY A 119 2.63 -12.44 -2.03
C GLY A 119 1.91 -13.42 -1.09
N PHE A 120 2.57 -13.72 0.03
CA PHE A 120 2.05 -14.67 1.01
C PHE A 120 1.05 -14.01 1.96
N ASP A 121 1.26 -12.75 2.31
CA ASP A 121 0.49 -12.04 3.32
C ASP A 121 0.11 -10.62 2.87
N LEU A 122 -1.01 -10.11 3.36
CA LEU A 122 -1.52 -8.79 3.03
C LEU A 122 -1.92 -8.04 4.31
N ALA A 123 -1.38 -6.83 4.50
CA ALA A 123 -1.86 -5.94 5.55
C ALA A 123 -3.14 -5.21 5.07
N ASN A 124 -4.29 -5.85 5.22
CA ASN A 124 -5.57 -5.39 4.69
C ASN A 124 -6.72 -5.37 5.72
N SER A 125 -6.43 -5.70 6.98
CA SER A 125 -7.35 -5.53 8.11
C SER A 125 -6.84 -4.43 9.03
N SER A 126 -7.67 -3.89 9.92
CA SER A 126 -7.27 -2.85 10.88
C SER A 126 -6.04 -3.28 11.69
N ASP A 127 -6.09 -4.47 12.30
CA ASP A 127 -5.01 -4.96 13.15
C ASP A 127 -3.70 -5.19 12.35
N SER A 128 -3.82 -5.74 11.13
CA SER A 128 -2.64 -5.99 10.28
C SER A 128 -2.01 -4.70 9.76
N THR A 129 -2.82 -3.68 9.47
CA THR A 129 -2.31 -2.36 9.02
C THR A 129 -1.67 -1.57 10.16
N GLU A 130 -2.21 -1.65 11.38
CA GLU A 130 -1.60 -1.05 12.57
C GLU A 130 -0.25 -1.69 12.89
N LYS A 131 -0.19 -3.03 12.92
CA LYS A 131 1.05 -3.77 13.11
C LYS A 131 2.08 -3.43 12.03
N GLN A 132 1.66 -3.37 10.77
CA GLN A 132 2.54 -3.02 9.67
C GLN A 132 3.03 -1.58 9.74
N ALA A 133 2.19 -0.63 10.19
CA ALA A 133 2.61 0.75 10.40
C ALA A 133 3.74 0.85 11.44
N GLU A 134 3.67 0.07 12.53
CA GLU A 134 4.75 0.04 13.53
C GLU A 134 6.05 -0.54 12.94
N ASN A 135 5.99 -1.64 12.18
CA ASN A 135 7.15 -2.23 11.49
C ASN A 135 7.78 -1.24 10.49
N LEU A 136 6.97 -0.42 9.84
CA LEU A 136 7.42 0.57 8.86
C LEU A 136 7.94 1.88 9.47
N LYS A 137 7.72 2.12 10.77
CA LYS A 137 7.96 3.39 11.44
C LYS A 137 9.34 3.97 11.18
N HIS A 138 10.38 3.18 11.40
CA HIS A 138 11.76 3.64 11.19
C HIS A 138 12.02 3.99 9.72
N TYR A 139 11.60 3.13 8.81
CA TYR A 139 11.80 3.30 7.37
C TYR A 139 11.06 4.52 6.81
N ILE A 140 9.80 4.73 7.22
CA ILE A 140 9.02 5.88 6.79
C ILE A 140 9.57 7.17 7.38
N LYS A 141 9.91 7.16 8.69
CA LYS A 141 10.57 8.30 9.35
C LYS A 141 11.85 8.71 8.63
N GLU A 142 12.71 7.77 8.29
CA GLU A 142 13.92 8.03 7.52
C GLU A 142 13.57 8.61 6.15
N THR A 143 12.68 7.97 5.40
CA THR A 143 12.31 8.38 4.04
C THR A 143 11.78 9.82 3.98
N ILE A 144 10.81 10.18 4.82
CA ILE A 144 10.17 11.52 4.78
C ILE A 144 11.07 12.64 5.29
N ASN A 145 12.11 12.31 6.07
CA ASN A 145 13.04 13.30 6.62
C ASN A 145 14.36 13.41 5.85
N THR A 146 14.64 12.50 4.92
CA THR A 146 15.85 12.52 4.11
C THR A 146 15.60 12.91 2.65
N SER A 147 14.34 12.93 2.21
CA SER A 147 13.98 13.22 0.82
C SER A 147 12.63 13.93 0.72
N PRO A 148 12.46 14.86 -0.24
CA PRO A 148 11.13 15.37 -0.58
C PRO A 148 10.20 14.21 -0.93
N THR A 149 9.01 14.19 -0.34
CA THR A 149 8.05 13.10 -0.50
C THR A 149 6.74 13.63 -1.06
N MET A 150 6.18 12.93 -2.04
CA MET A 150 4.90 13.25 -2.66
C MET A 150 3.89 12.14 -2.42
N PHE A 151 2.75 12.48 -1.83
CA PHE A 151 1.60 11.60 -1.67
C PHE A 151 0.65 11.78 -2.86
N ILE A 152 0.35 10.70 -3.57
CA ILE A 152 -0.51 10.73 -4.77
C ILE A 152 -1.71 9.80 -4.54
N GLY A 153 -2.92 10.36 -4.62
CA GLY A 153 -4.16 9.58 -4.44
C GLY A 153 -4.38 9.03 -3.03
N TYR A 154 -3.60 9.47 -2.05
CA TYR A 154 -3.78 9.13 -0.64
C TYR A 154 -4.56 10.22 0.07
N SER A 155 -5.71 9.86 0.63
CA SER A 155 -6.66 10.82 1.22
C SER A 155 -6.19 11.50 2.50
N GLY A 156 -5.14 10.98 3.15
CA GLY A 156 -4.71 11.47 4.46
C GLY A 156 -5.75 11.20 5.56
N GLY A 157 -6.49 10.11 5.45
CA GLY A 157 -7.42 9.68 6.49
C GLY A 157 -6.72 9.44 7.82
N ALA A 158 -7.47 9.44 8.93
CA ALA A 158 -6.94 9.19 10.27
C ALA A 158 -6.59 7.69 10.47
N ASP A 159 -5.80 7.13 9.57
CA ASP A 159 -5.27 5.78 9.65
C ASP A 159 -3.89 5.73 10.33
N ALA A 160 -3.41 4.53 10.62
CA ALA A 160 -2.15 4.32 11.33
C ALA A 160 -0.95 4.91 10.56
N PHE A 161 -0.96 4.90 9.23
CA PHE A 161 0.11 5.46 8.43
C PHE A 161 0.14 6.99 8.47
N PHE A 162 -1.03 7.66 8.38
CA PHE A 162 -1.10 9.12 8.50
C PHE A 162 -0.57 9.60 9.84
N LYS A 163 -0.99 8.95 10.93
CA LYS A 163 -0.48 9.23 12.28
C LYS A 163 1.04 9.08 12.35
N LEU A 164 1.58 8.02 11.75
CA LEU A 164 3.02 7.79 11.70
C LEU A 164 3.76 8.92 10.98
N VAL A 165 3.24 9.42 9.86
CA VAL A 165 3.81 10.57 9.15
C VAL A 165 3.71 11.84 10.01
N GLU A 166 2.54 12.14 10.58
CA GLU A 166 2.31 13.32 11.43
C GLU A 166 3.25 13.37 12.64
N GLU A 167 3.40 12.24 13.33
CA GLU A 167 4.22 12.15 14.55
C GLU A 167 5.74 12.18 14.28
N ASN A 168 6.18 11.79 13.09
CA ASN A 168 7.60 11.58 12.79
C ASN A 168 8.20 12.56 11.78
N PHE A 169 7.40 13.41 11.13
CA PHE A 169 7.89 14.41 10.20
C PHE A 169 8.57 15.57 10.95
N THR A 170 9.82 15.87 10.59
CA THR A 170 10.62 16.91 11.25
C THR A 170 10.70 18.23 10.46
N GLY A 171 10.13 18.30 9.26
CA GLY A 171 10.09 19.51 8.45
C GLY A 171 11.40 19.83 7.69
N HIS A 172 12.40 18.95 7.69
CA HIS A 172 13.65 19.18 6.95
C HIS A 172 13.47 19.15 5.43
N HIS A 173 12.51 18.36 4.92
CA HIS A 173 12.12 18.30 3.52
C HIS A 173 10.64 18.64 3.36
N ARG A 174 10.19 18.81 2.11
CA ARG A 174 8.78 19.12 1.83
C ARG A 174 7.98 17.84 1.63
N LEU A 175 6.76 17.86 2.16
CA LEU A 175 5.72 16.90 1.80
C LEU A 175 4.77 17.57 0.82
N TYR A 176 4.48 16.90 -0.29
CA TYR A 176 3.53 17.33 -1.30
C TYR A 176 2.33 16.39 -1.28
N TRP A 177 1.13 16.94 -1.43
CA TRP A 177 -0.12 16.18 -1.43
C TRP A 177 -0.92 16.49 -2.68
N ILE A 178 -1.27 15.43 -3.46
CA ILE A 178 -1.99 15.55 -4.75
C ILE A 178 -3.22 14.61 -4.72
#